data_9ee7b6d8680734b2620fd774520044cb
#
_entry.id   9ee7b6d8680734b2620fd774520044cb
#
_cell.length_a   1.000
_cell.length_b   1.000
_cell.length_c   1.000
_cell.angle_alpha   90.00
_cell.angle_beta   90.00
_cell.angle_gamma   90.00
#
_symmetry.space_group_name_H-M   'P 1'
#
loop_
_entity.id
_entity.type
_entity.pdbx_description
1 polymer ?
#
loop_
_entity_poly.entity_id
_entity_poly.type
_entity_poly.pdbx_seq_one_letter_code
_entity_poly.pdbx_strand_id
1 'polypeptide(L)'
;QVMQAEAAGIAPSVLMNPVLLKPTNDVGSQVIVNGEVLGNMSARDYFKYKKKLVPDIMKAYNALAAENDIIVIEGAGSPAEINLKSDDIVNMGMAKMAKAPVLLVGDIDRGGVFAQLIGTVMLLEEDEKEMVKGLIINKFRGDKTILDPGVEMLEERSGIPVVGVAPYLNIQVEDEDSL
;
A
#
# COMPACT_ATOMS: atom_id res chain seq x y z
N GLN A 1 10.70 -1.20 -6.64
CA GLN A 1 10.94 0.23 -7.03
C GLN A 1 11.27 0.39 -8.52
N VAL A 2 11.83 -0.64 -9.18
CA VAL A 2 12.15 -0.56 -10.63
C VAL A 2 10.87 -0.44 -11.45
N MET A 3 9.87 -1.29 -11.20
CA MET A 3 8.57 -1.23 -11.88
C MET A 3 7.85 0.11 -11.67
N GLN A 4 7.85 0.63 -10.44
CA GLN A 4 7.25 1.92 -10.14
C GLN A 4 7.95 3.05 -10.89
N ALA A 5 9.28 2.99 -11.00
CA ALA A 5 10.07 3.95 -11.78
C ALA A 5 9.76 3.86 -13.28
N GLU A 6 9.66 2.66 -13.84
CA GLU A 6 9.25 2.44 -15.23
C GLU A 6 7.85 2.98 -15.49
N ALA A 7 6.89 2.68 -14.62
CA ALA A 7 5.53 3.19 -14.73
C ALA A 7 5.45 4.72 -14.66
N ALA A 8 6.33 5.35 -13.88
CA ALA A 8 6.44 6.80 -13.77
C ALA A 8 7.30 7.44 -14.88
N GLY A 9 8.00 6.64 -15.69
CA GLY A 9 8.91 7.14 -16.75
C GLY A 9 10.16 7.84 -16.23
N ILE A 10 10.64 7.47 -15.04
CA ILE A 10 11.81 8.06 -14.38
C ILE A 10 12.86 6.99 -14.06
N ALA A 11 14.08 7.42 -13.76
CA ALA A 11 15.12 6.50 -13.29
C ALA A 11 14.82 5.99 -11.87
N PRO A 12 15.05 4.70 -11.58
CA PRO A 12 14.87 4.17 -10.23
C PRO A 12 15.82 4.81 -9.23
N SER A 13 15.30 5.09 -8.04
CA SER A 13 16.05 5.70 -6.95
C SER A 13 15.80 4.98 -5.63
N VAL A 14 16.78 4.90 -4.77
CA VAL A 14 16.63 4.36 -3.40
C VAL A 14 15.60 5.12 -2.57
N LEU A 15 15.33 6.38 -2.93
CA LEU A 15 14.32 7.21 -2.27
C LEU A 15 12.89 6.68 -2.48
N MET A 16 12.65 5.90 -3.56
CA MET A 16 11.34 5.32 -3.86
C MET A 16 11.00 4.13 -2.95
N ASN A 17 12.02 3.50 -2.34
CA ASN A 17 11.86 2.44 -1.34
C ASN A 17 12.96 2.55 -0.29
N PRO A 18 12.85 3.56 0.61
CA PRO A 18 13.93 3.88 1.55
C PRO A 18 14.20 2.80 2.60
N VAL A 19 13.25 1.92 2.85
CA VAL A 19 13.41 0.78 3.78
C VAL A 19 12.99 -0.49 3.08
N LEU A 20 13.95 -1.39 2.88
CA LEU A 20 13.72 -2.68 2.25
C LEU A 20 14.07 -3.81 3.24
N LEU A 21 13.17 -4.78 3.34
CA LEU A 21 13.38 -6.01 4.09
C LEU A 21 13.62 -7.14 3.10
N LYS A 22 14.80 -7.77 3.17
CA LYS A 22 15.10 -8.99 2.42
C LYS A 22 15.05 -10.19 3.37
N PRO A 23 14.10 -11.11 3.19
CA PRO A 23 14.10 -12.36 3.98
C PRO A 23 15.45 -13.07 3.85
N THR A 24 16.04 -13.50 4.97
CA THR A 24 17.30 -14.25 4.99
C THR A 24 17.12 -15.67 5.46
N ASN A 25 16.05 -15.93 6.24
CA ASN A 25 15.61 -17.23 6.73
C ASN A 25 14.19 -17.11 7.28
N ASP A 26 13.64 -18.20 7.81
CA ASP A 26 12.25 -18.27 8.32
C ASP A 26 11.94 -17.28 9.47
N VAL A 27 12.94 -16.69 10.11
CA VAL A 27 12.76 -15.88 11.33
C VAL A 27 13.40 -14.49 11.28
N GLY A 28 14.09 -14.14 10.20
CA GLY A 28 14.80 -12.87 10.12
C GLY A 28 14.92 -12.30 8.72
N SER A 29 15.13 -11.00 8.68
CA SER A 29 15.34 -10.24 7.44
C SER A 29 16.57 -9.35 7.55
N GLN A 30 17.26 -9.19 6.43
CA GLN A 30 18.23 -8.12 6.26
C GLN A 30 17.49 -6.81 6.07
N VAL A 31 17.77 -5.86 6.93
CA VAL A 31 17.20 -4.50 6.86
C VAL A 31 18.15 -3.61 6.07
N ILE A 32 17.64 -3.00 5.01
CA ILE A 32 18.38 -2.07 4.15
C ILE A 32 17.70 -0.71 4.25
N VAL A 33 18.47 0.34 4.52
CA VAL A 33 17.95 1.71 4.65
C VAL A 33 18.71 2.61 3.68
N ASN A 34 17.98 3.29 2.81
CA ASN A 34 18.53 4.16 1.76
C ASN A 34 19.63 3.48 0.89
N GLY A 35 19.48 2.18 0.65
CA GLY A 35 20.43 1.38 -0.12
C GLY A 35 21.59 0.78 0.70
N GLU A 36 21.74 1.15 1.97
CA GLU A 36 22.79 0.67 2.85
C GLU A 36 22.28 -0.44 3.78
N VAL A 37 23.05 -1.53 3.92
CA VAL A 37 22.70 -2.62 4.82
C VAL A 37 22.86 -2.18 6.27
N LEU A 38 21.75 -2.09 6.99
CA LEU A 38 21.77 -1.80 8.43
C LEU A 38 22.15 -3.03 9.28
N GLY A 39 21.72 -4.21 8.84
CA GLY A 39 22.01 -5.48 9.52
C GLY A 39 20.86 -6.48 9.41
N ASN A 40 21.04 -7.64 10.01
CA ASN A 40 20.01 -8.66 10.11
C ASN A 40 19.22 -8.49 11.41
N MET A 41 17.89 -8.54 11.32
CA MET A 41 17.01 -8.42 12.47
C MET A 41 15.96 -9.53 12.45
N SER A 42 15.60 -10.02 13.64
CA SER A 42 14.39 -10.81 13.79
C SER A 42 13.16 -9.95 13.54
N ALA A 43 12.02 -10.54 13.17
CA ALA A 43 10.75 -9.81 13.02
C ALA A 43 10.42 -9.00 14.29
N ARG A 44 10.64 -9.58 15.48
CA ARG A 44 10.41 -8.92 16.78
C ARG A 44 11.30 -7.69 16.99
N ASP A 45 12.58 -7.79 16.61
CA ASP A 45 13.53 -6.67 16.81
C ASP A 45 13.26 -5.57 15.79
N TYR A 46 12.97 -5.94 14.54
CA TYR A 46 12.55 -4.98 13.53
C TYR A 46 11.29 -4.23 13.95
N PHE A 47 10.30 -4.92 14.52
CA PHE A 47 9.06 -4.30 14.99
C PHE A 47 9.32 -3.21 16.05
N LYS A 48 10.30 -3.43 16.94
CA LYS A 48 10.72 -2.42 17.93
C LYS A 48 11.55 -1.30 17.32
N TYR A 49 12.25 -1.59 16.23
CA TYR A 49 13.20 -0.66 15.61
C TYR A 49 12.55 0.25 14.57
N LYS A 50 11.52 -0.22 13.86
CA LYS A 50 10.95 0.43 12.67
C LYS A 50 10.56 1.91 12.88
N LYS A 51 10.11 2.30 14.07
CA LYS A 51 9.81 3.71 14.39
C LYS A 51 11.03 4.63 14.26
N LYS A 52 12.22 4.11 14.50
CA LYS A 52 13.47 4.88 14.37
C LYS A 52 13.79 5.22 12.91
N LEU A 53 13.16 4.51 11.96
CA LEU A 53 13.34 4.72 10.52
C LEU A 53 12.45 5.84 9.97
N VAL A 54 11.47 6.32 10.74
CA VAL A 54 10.57 7.40 10.30
C VAL A 54 11.30 8.64 9.78
N PRO A 55 12.37 9.15 10.42
CA PRO A 55 13.12 10.28 9.88
C PRO A 55 13.73 10.01 8.50
N ASP A 56 14.25 8.79 8.26
CA ASP A 56 14.84 8.40 6.98
C ASP A 56 13.75 8.29 5.90
N ILE A 57 12.61 7.69 6.24
CA ILE A 57 11.43 7.58 5.36
C ILE A 57 10.96 8.97 4.95
N MET A 58 10.77 9.87 5.92
CA MET A 58 10.26 11.21 5.64
C MET A 58 11.28 12.09 4.90
N LYS A 59 12.59 11.86 5.12
CA LYS A 59 13.62 12.51 4.33
C LYS A 59 13.55 12.10 2.85
N ALA A 60 13.39 10.80 2.57
CA ALA A 60 13.22 10.28 1.22
C ALA A 60 11.94 10.82 0.57
N TYR A 61 10.81 10.76 1.28
CA TYR A 61 9.53 11.32 0.81
C TYR A 61 9.63 12.80 0.46
N ASN A 62 10.19 13.61 1.37
CA ASN A 62 10.31 15.05 1.15
C ASN A 62 11.25 15.39 -0.03
N ALA A 63 12.30 14.59 -0.24
CA ALA A 63 13.19 14.77 -1.38
C ALA A 63 12.45 14.50 -2.70
N LEU A 64 11.69 13.41 -2.79
CA LEU A 64 10.86 13.12 -3.96
C LEU A 64 9.76 14.18 -4.17
N ALA A 65 9.12 14.62 -3.10
CA ALA A 65 8.07 15.64 -3.17
C ALA A 65 8.57 17.02 -3.61
N ALA A 66 9.85 17.32 -3.39
CA ALA A 66 10.45 18.57 -3.86
C ALA A 66 10.69 18.60 -5.39
N GLU A 67 10.74 17.45 -6.03
CA GLU A 67 11.06 17.30 -7.46
C GLU A 67 9.86 16.86 -8.32
N ASN A 68 8.71 16.52 -7.69
CA ASN A 68 7.57 15.98 -8.39
C ASN A 68 6.27 16.65 -7.95
N ASP A 69 5.37 16.89 -8.89
CA ASP A 69 4.05 17.48 -8.63
C ASP A 69 3.10 16.50 -7.93
N ILE A 70 3.26 15.21 -8.18
CA ILE A 70 2.42 14.15 -7.63
C ILE A 70 3.31 13.01 -7.13
N ILE A 71 3.05 12.56 -5.91
CA ILE A 71 3.64 11.35 -5.33
C ILE A 71 2.56 10.30 -5.17
N VAL A 72 2.76 9.14 -5.78
CA VAL A 72 1.92 7.95 -5.57
C VAL A 72 2.64 7.03 -4.58
N ILE A 73 1.99 6.72 -3.48
CA ILE A 73 2.52 5.86 -2.42
C ILE A 73 1.77 4.54 -2.48
N GLU A 74 2.49 3.45 -2.63
CA GLU A 74 1.94 2.10 -2.56
C GLU A 74 2.17 1.52 -1.15
N GLY A 75 1.11 0.96 -0.57
CA GLY A 75 1.19 0.21 0.68
C GLY A 75 1.69 -1.22 0.46
N ALA A 76 1.91 -1.95 1.54
CA ALA A 76 2.26 -3.36 1.51
C ALA A 76 1.33 -4.18 2.40
N GLY A 77 0.95 -5.38 1.96
CA GLY A 77 0.00 -6.21 2.68
C GLY A 77 -1.39 -5.57 2.75
N SER A 78 -1.99 -5.54 3.92
CA SER A 78 -3.30 -4.95 4.14
C SER A 78 -3.28 -3.93 5.30
N PRO A 79 -3.97 -2.79 5.18
CA PRO A 79 -4.14 -1.87 6.31
C PRO A 79 -5.02 -2.43 7.43
N ALA A 80 -5.70 -3.56 7.18
CA ALA A 80 -6.56 -4.24 8.14
C ALA A 80 -5.85 -5.35 8.93
N GLU A 81 -4.53 -5.48 8.82
CA GLU A 81 -3.75 -6.42 9.65
C GLU A 81 -3.60 -5.86 11.07
N ILE A 82 -4.67 -5.96 11.85
CA ILE A 82 -4.79 -5.37 13.19
C ILE A 82 -3.73 -5.83 14.19
N ASN A 83 -3.21 -7.04 14.01
CA ASN A 83 -2.10 -7.59 14.80
C ASN A 83 -0.75 -6.89 14.52
N LEU A 84 -0.59 -6.22 13.39
CA LEU A 84 0.60 -5.47 12.98
C LEU A 84 0.38 -3.96 12.97
N LYS A 85 -0.84 -3.50 13.27
CA LYS A 85 -1.27 -2.11 13.17
C LYS A 85 -0.53 -1.18 14.13
N SER A 86 -0.16 -1.68 15.32
CA SER A 86 0.63 -0.89 16.24
C SER A 86 1.97 -0.53 15.57
N ASP A 87 2.25 0.77 15.50
CA ASP A 87 3.48 1.29 14.90
C ASP A 87 3.59 1.09 13.37
N ASP A 88 2.46 1.09 12.67
CA ASP A 88 2.44 1.05 11.21
C ASP A 88 3.21 2.27 10.62
N ILE A 89 4.15 1.98 9.74
CA ILE A 89 4.94 2.98 8.98
C ILE A 89 4.77 2.81 7.46
N VAL A 90 3.89 1.91 7.03
CA VAL A 90 3.77 1.46 5.64
C VAL A 90 2.44 1.89 5.02
N ASN A 91 1.32 1.47 5.61
CA ASN A 91 -0.02 1.71 5.09
C ASN A 91 -0.60 3.03 5.64
N MET A 92 -1.54 2.94 6.59
CA MET A 92 -2.18 4.14 7.16
C MET A 92 -1.19 5.00 7.95
N GLY A 93 -0.16 4.40 8.54
CA GLY A 93 0.91 5.15 9.20
C GLY A 93 1.67 6.06 8.22
N MET A 94 2.04 5.55 7.04
CA MET A 94 2.66 6.39 6.01
C MET A 94 1.69 7.45 5.48
N ALA A 95 0.43 7.09 5.25
CA ALA A 95 -0.58 8.04 4.81
C ALA A 95 -0.76 9.21 5.81
N LYS A 96 -0.76 8.92 7.12
CA LYS A 96 -0.82 9.94 8.19
C LYS A 96 0.41 10.86 8.16
N MET A 97 1.61 10.29 8.04
CA MET A 97 2.86 11.06 7.97
C MET A 97 2.93 11.97 6.75
N ALA A 98 2.51 11.47 5.59
CA ALA A 98 2.48 12.22 4.34
C ALA A 98 1.25 13.14 4.22
N LYS A 99 0.25 13.01 5.11
CA LYS A 99 -1.08 13.66 5.01
C LYS A 99 -1.75 13.38 3.65
N ALA A 100 -1.56 12.16 3.15
CA ALA A 100 -2.03 11.75 1.85
C ALA A 100 -3.48 11.22 1.91
N PRO A 101 -4.34 11.57 0.95
CA PRO A 101 -5.61 10.88 0.77
C PRO A 101 -5.34 9.43 0.37
N VAL A 102 -6.21 8.51 0.79
CA VAL A 102 -6.07 7.09 0.56
C VAL A 102 -7.12 6.61 -0.44
N LEU A 103 -6.69 5.82 -1.40
CA LEU A 103 -7.54 5.00 -2.26
C LEU A 103 -7.36 3.54 -1.84
N LEU A 104 -8.44 2.90 -1.39
CA LEU A 104 -8.40 1.50 -1.01
C LEU A 104 -8.70 0.63 -2.22
N VAL A 105 -7.78 -0.25 -2.56
CA VAL A 105 -7.86 -1.11 -3.76
C VAL A 105 -8.16 -2.55 -3.35
N GLY A 106 -9.19 -3.15 -3.95
CA GLY A 106 -9.54 -4.56 -3.76
C GLY A 106 -9.40 -5.35 -5.06
N ASP A 107 -8.85 -6.56 -4.98
CA ASP A 107 -8.69 -7.48 -6.10
C ASP A 107 -9.92 -8.39 -6.24
N ILE A 108 -10.70 -8.20 -7.33
CA ILE A 108 -11.90 -9.00 -7.58
C ILE A 108 -11.60 -10.38 -8.17
N ASP A 109 -10.45 -10.56 -8.80
CA ASP A 109 -10.09 -11.81 -9.51
C ASP A 109 -9.99 -13.00 -8.54
N ARG A 110 -9.68 -12.74 -7.27
CA ARG A 110 -9.60 -13.77 -6.22
C ARG A 110 -10.95 -14.07 -5.54
N GLY A 111 -12.00 -13.31 -5.85
CA GLY A 111 -13.30 -13.37 -5.20
C GLY A 111 -13.33 -12.68 -3.82
N GLY A 112 -14.53 -12.37 -3.35
CA GLY A 112 -14.76 -11.79 -2.03
C GLY A 112 -14.42 -10.31 -1.89
N VAL A 113 -14.20 -9.57 -2.97
CA VAL A 113 -13.76 -8.16 -2.96
C VAL A 113 -14.66 -7.25 -2.13
N PHE A 114 -15.99 -7.45 -2.18
CA PHE A 114 -16.92 -6.65 -1.39
C PHE A 114 -16.70 -6.81 0.12
N ALA A 115 -16.54 -8.07 0.56
CA ALA A 115 -16.25 -8.37 1.96
C ALA A 115 -14.89 -7.84 2.38
N GLN A 116 -13.87 -7.93 1.51
CA GLN A 116 -12.54 -7.40 1.77
C GLN A 116 -12.57 -5.88 1.95
N LEU A 117 -13.19 -5.16 1.03
CA LEU A 117 -13.25 -3.70 1.10
C LEU A 117 -14.06 -3.20 2.29
N ILE A 118 -15.27 -3.75 2.50
CA ILE A 118 -16.11 -3.39 3.66
C ILE A 118 -15.40 -3.77 4.97
N GLY A 119 -14.88 -4.97 5.07
CA GLY A 119 -14.18 -5.45 6.26
C GLY A 119 -12.95 -4.60 6.58
N THR A 120 -12.18 -4.22 5.56
CA THR A 120 -11.03 -3.33 5.74
C THR A 120 -11.47 -1.98 6.30
N VAL A 121 -12.47 -1.33 5.70
CA VAL A 121 -13.00 -0.04 6.17
C VAL A 121 -13.52 -0.14 7.61
N MET A 122 -14.20 -1.23 7.96
CA MET A 122 -14.71 -1.45 9.32
C MET A 122 -13.61 -1.61 10.37
N LEU A 123 -12.44 -2.12 9.98
CA LEU A 123 -11.30 -2.34 10.89
C LEU A 123 -10.37 -1.12 11.02
N LEU A 124 -10.55 -0.10 10.18
CA LEU A 124 -9.82 1.16 10.32
C LEU A 124 -10.33 1.96 11.52
N GLU A 125 -9.44 2.74 12.12
CA GLU A 125 -9.82 3.76 13.11
C GLU A 125 -10.57 4.91 12.43
N GLU A 126 -11.32 5.70 13.19
CA GLU A 126 -12.14 6.78 12.60
C GLU A 126 -11.31 7.81 11.84
N ASP A 127 -10.16 8.21 12.38
CA ASP A 127 -9.23 9.14 11.70
C ASP A 127 -8.63 8.55 10.41
N GLU A 128 -8.47 7.23 10.35
CA GLU A 128 -8.00 6.51 9.16
C GLU A 128 -9.11 6.40 8.10
N LYS A 129 -10.34 6.11 8.54
CA LYS A 129 -11.50 6.10 7.63
C LYS A 129 -11.70 7.44 6.95
N GLU A 130 -11.51 8.54 7.70
CA GLU A 130 -11.60 9.89 7.14
C GLU A 130 -10.56 10.16 6.04
N MET A 131 -9.44 9.45 6.05
CA MET A 131 -8.42 9.56 5.00
C MET A 131 -8.78 8.79 3.73
N VAL A 132 -9.62 7.77 3.81
CA VAL A 132 -10.05 6.98 2.64
C VAL A 132 -11.04 7.79 1.82
N LYS A 133 -10.62 8.21 0.62
CA LYS A 133 -11.40 9.08 -0.27
C LYS A 133 -12.07 8.33 -1.41
N GLY A 134 -11.71 7.07 -1.60
CA GLY A 134 -12.31 6.26 -2.65
C GLY A 134 -11.94 4.80 -2.54
N LEU A 135 -12.80 3.96 -3.10
CA LEU A 135 -12.59 2.53 -3.29
C LEU A 135 -12.32 2.25 -4.76
N ILE A 136 -11.44 1.31 -5.03
CA ILE A 136 -11.14 0.83 -6.40
C ILE A 136 -11.32 -0.68 -6.43
N ILE A 137 -12.05 -1.17 -7.41
CA ILE A 137 -12.16 -2.59 -7.72
C ILE A 137 -11.19 -2.88 -8.86
N ASN A 138 -10.17 -3.68 -8.60
CA ASN A 138 -9.11 -3.99 -9.57
C ASN A 138 -9.29 -5.37 -10.18
N LYS A 139 -8.74 -5.55 -11.38
CA LYS A 139 -8.73 -6.80 -12.16
C LYS A 139 -10.13 -7.30 -12.54
N PHE A 140 -11.04 -6.38 -12.81
CA PHE A 140 -12.40 -6.74 -13.22
C PHE A 140 -12.42 -7.42 -14.59
N ARG A 141 -13.20 -8.48 -14.71
CA ARG A 141 -13.47 -9.18 -15.97
C ARG A 141 -14.97 -9.28 -16.19
N GLY A 142 -15.42 -9.08 -17.41
CA GLY A 142 -16.81 -9.28 -17.81
C GLY A 142 -17.61 -7.99 -17.97
N ASP A 143 -18.92 -8.12 -17.85
CA ASP A 143 -19.87 -7.01 -18.08
C ASP A 143 -20.02 -6.18 -16.79
N LYS A 144 -19.65 -4.90 -16.87
CA LYS A 144 -19.72 -3.97 -15.75
C LYS A 144 -21.15 -3.77 -15.23
N THR A 145 -22.16 -3.90 -16.08
CA THR A 145 -23.57 -3.73 -15.66
C THR A 145 -24.02 -4.77 -14.63
N ILE A 146 -23.40 -5.94 -14.63
CA ILE A 146 -23.63 -6.98 -13.62
C ILE A 146 -22.99 -6.61 -12.28
N LEU A 147 -21.92 -5.82 -12.30
CA LEU A 147 -21.22 -5.35 -11.11
C LEU A 147 -21.92 -4.16 -10.46
N ASP A 148 -22.62 -3.32 -11.24
CA ASP A 148 -23.16 -2.03 -10.79
C ASP A 148 -24.01 -2.13 -9.50
N PRO A 149 -24.93 -3.10 -9.32
CA PRO A 149 -25.65 -3.24 -8.05
C PRO A 149 -24.75 -3.55 -6.84
N GLY A 150 -23.63 -4.23 -7.09
CA GLY A 150 -22.63 -4.49 -6.06
C GLY A 150 -21.82 -3.24 -5.69
N VAL A 151 -21.56 -2.37 -6.65
CA VAL A 151 -20.92 -1.06 -6.43
C VAL A 151 -21.83 -0.17 -5.58
N GLU A 152 -23.11 -0.05 -5.93
CA GLU A 152 -24.10 0.71 -5.15
C GLU A 152 -24.17 0.21 -3.69
N MET A 153 -24.26 -1.10 -3.49
CA MET A 153 -24.26 -1.69 -2.17
C MET A 153 -22.96 -1.41 -1.38
N LEU A 154 -21.81 -1.42 -2.07
CA LEU A 154 -20.51 -1.14 -1.46
C LEU A 154 -20.42 0.31 -0.99
N GLU A 155 -20.85 1.27 -1.81
CA GLU A 155 -20.91 2.69 -1.47
C GLU A 155 -21.88 2.96 -0.30
N GLU A 156 -23.08 2.38 -0.36
CA GLU A 156 -24.08 2.51 0.70
C GLU A 156 -23.56 1.99 2.05
N ARG A 157 -22.90 0.83 2.06
CA ARG A 157 -22.41 0.20 3.30
C ARG A 157 -21.13 0.82 3.85
N SER A 158 -20.23 1.25 2.99
CA SER A 158 -18.96 1.84 3.40
C SER A 158 -19.03 3.34 3.67
N GLY A 159 -20.00 4.03 3.06
CA GLY A 159 -20.07 5.49 3.02
C GLY A 159 -18.96 6.12 2.18
N ILE A 160 -18.24 5.35 1.36
CA ILE A 160 -17.11 5.78 0.57
C ILE A 160 -17.38 5.49 -0.91
N PRO A 161 -17.17 6.47 -1.83
CA PRO A 161 -17.45 6.27 -3.24
C PRO A 161 -16.50 5.27 -3.89
N VAL A 162 -17.01 4.47 -4.83
CA VAL A 162 -16.19 3.66 -5.73
C VAL A 162 -15.73 4.54 -6.90
N VAL A 163 -14.49 4.99 -6.83
CA VAL A 163 -13.93 5.94 -7.80
C VAL A 163 -13.37 5.28 -9.06
N GLY A 164 -13.29 3.95 -9.07
CA GLY A 164 -12.81 3.23 -10.24
C GLY A 164 -13.08 1.73 -10.21
N VAL A 165 -13.33 1.18 -11.40
CA VAL A 165 -13.30 -0.26 -11.67
C VAL A 165 -12.27 -0.48 -12.76
N ALA A 166 -11.09 -0.97 -12.39
CA ALA A 166 -10.02 -1.23 -13.32
C ALA A 166 -10.21 -2.61 -13.97
N PRO A 167 -10.20 -2.68 -15.29
CA PRO A 167 -10.28 -3.96 -15.97
C PRO A 167 -9.03 -4.80 -15.73
N TYR A 168 -9.15 -6.10 -15.93
CA TYR A 168 -7.99 -6.96 -15.97
C TYR A 168 -7.12 -6.58 -17.18
N LEU A 169 -5.91 -6.14 -16.90
CA LEU A 169 -4.94 -5.77 -17.92
C LEU A 169 -4.01 -6.95 -18.19
N ASN A 170 -3.84 -7.30 -19.45
CA ASN A 170 -2.87 -8.32 -19.84
C ASN A 170 -1.49 -7.66 -20.03
N ILE A 171 -0.90 -7.24 -18.91
CA ILE A 171 0.44 -6.65 -18.86
C ILE A 171 1.39 -7.66 -18.20
N GLN A 172 2.62 -7.72 -18.71
CA GLN A 172 3.69 -8.45 -18.03
C GLN A 172 4.29 -7.53 -16.97
N VAL A 173 3.86 -7.75 -15.74
CA VAL A 173 4.44 -7.11 -14.53
C VAL A 173 5.09 -8.25 -13.75
N GLU A 174 6.37 -8.11 -13.46
CA GLU A 174 7.06 -9.07 -12.59
C GLU A 174 6.45 -9.02 -11.20
N ASP A 175 6.30 -10.17 -10.56
CA ASP A 175 5.87 -10.23 -9.17
C ASP A 175 6.94 -9.56 -8.31
N GLU A 176 6.57 -8.52 -7.58
CA GLU A 176 7.51 -7.69 -6.82
C GLU A 176 8.20 -8.47 -5.69
N ASP A 177 7.54 -9.51 -5.19
CA ASP A 177 8.00 -10.38 -4.11
C ASP A 177 8.28 -11.83 -4.58
N SER A 178 8.48 -12.04 -5.87
CA SER A 178 8.88 -13.37 -6.35
C SER A 178 10.29 -13.69 -5.84
N LEU A 179 10.34 -14.61 -4.89
CA LEU A 179 11.56 -15.27 -4.41
C LEU A 179 11.94 -16.38 -5.36
#